data_67d5a50789b3d4e0f45deb6dbc152a15
#
_entry.id   67d5a50789b3d4e0f45deb6dbc152a15
#
_cell.length_a   1.000
_cell.length_b   1.000
_cell.length_c   1.000
_cell.angle_alpha   90.00
_cell.angle_beta   90.00
_cell.angle_gamma   90.00
#
_symmetry.space_group_name_H-M   'P 1'
#
loop_
_entity.id
_entity.type
_entity.pdbx_description
1 polymer ?
#
loop_
_entity_poly.entity_id
_entity_poly.type
_entity_poly.pdbx_seq_one_letter_code
_entity_poly.pdbx_strand_id
1 'polypeptide(L)'
;MEKSSIEIFDENYKIIKENIACAAKKSGRKFEDITLLAATKTVDISVINHAISSGISYIGENRVQEFLSKEDGFLPVHKHFIGHLQTNKVKDIIDRVELIHSVDSYRLAQEISRQALKRGITANILLEINVGEEQSKSGFCYDEAIQMTREIAKLDGIKIKGLMAIPPICENSEQNRPYFAKMKKLFIDIDTEKIDNSSMDILSMGMSDDYAVAIEEGANMVRLGTALFGRRKYNI
;
A
#
# COMPACT_ATOMS: atom_id res chain seq x y z
N MET A 1 23.54 5.77 25.52
CA MET A 1 23.41 6.65 24.34
C MET A 1 22.11 6.30 23.64
N GLU A 2 21.36 7.27 23.18
CA GLU A 2 20.15 7.04 22.40
C GLU A 2 20.56 6.58 20.99
N LYS A 3 19.90 5.50 20.47
CA LYS A 3 20.22 4.97 19.14
C LYS A 3 19.85 5.99 18.05
N SER A 4 20.66 6.08 17.02
CA SER A 4 20.37 6.86 15.82
C SER A 4 19.20 6.23 15.04
N SER A 5 18.53 7.02 14.19
CA SER A 5 17.46 6.51 13.34
C SER A 5 17.91 5.42 12.38
N ILE A 6 19.18 5.45 11.97
CA ILE A 6 19.81 4.43 11.12
C ILE A 6 19.98 3.11 11.89
N GLU A 7 20.53 3.15 13.12
CA GLU A 7 20.69 1.96 13.95
C GLU A 7 19.34 1.31 14.28
N ILE A 8 18.32 2.13 14.56
CA ILE A 8 16.94 1.65 14.78
C ILE A 8 16.41 0.94 13.54
N PHE A 9 16.59 1.52 12.35
CA PHE A 9 16.18 0.90 11.09
C PHE A 9 16.89 -0.45 10.88
N ASP A 10 18.21 -0.52 11.03
CA ASP A 10 18.99 -1.73 10.74
C ASP A 10 18.56 -2.90 11.63
N GLU A 11 18.37 -2.67 12.93
CA GLU A 11 17.89 -3.68 13.87
C GLU A 11 16.47 -4.14 13.52
N ASN A 12 15.55 -3.19 13.30
CA ASN A 12 14.17 -3.48 12.98
C ASN A 12 14.04 -4.22 11.64
N TYR A 13 14.78 -3.80 10.62
CA TYR A 13 14.73 -4.41 9.29
C TYR A 13 15.15 -5.88 9.32
N LYS A 14 16.16 -6.24 10.12
CA LYS A 14 16.56 -7.62 10.32
C LYS A 14 15.42 -8.46 10.91
N ILE A 15 14.80 -7.99 11.99
CA ILE A 15 13.68 -8.66 12.66
C ILE A 15 12.48 -8.80 11.72
N ILE A 16 12.16 -7.74 10.97
CA ILE A 16 11.04 -7.75 10.03
C ILE A 16 11.26 -8.77 8.92
N LYS A 17 12.47 -8.89 8.35
CA LYS A 17 12.75 -9.90 7.33
C LYS A 17 12.53 -11.31 7.86
N GLU A 18 12.99 -11.60 9.08
CA GLU A 18 12.78 -12.90 9.72
C GLU A 18 11.29 -13.21 9.94
N ASN A 19 10.52 -12.20 10.41
CA ASN A 19 9.08 -12.33 10.64
C ASN A 19 8.31 -12.53 9.32
N ILE A 20 8.63 -11.78 8.27
CA ILE A 20 8.02 -11.94 6.93
C ILE A 20 8.31 -13.35 6.41
N ALA A 21 9.56 -13.82 6.51
CA ALA A 21 9.93 -15.17 6.07
C ALA A 21 9.16 -16.26 6.85
N CYS A 22 8.99 -16.08 8.16
CA CYS A 22 8.22 -16.98 8.99
C CYS A 22 6.74 -17.01 8.59
N ALA A 23 6.10 -15.84 8.43
CA ALA A 23 4.69 -15.73 8.05
C ALA A 23 4.44 -16.26 6.61
N ALA A 24 5.33 -15.96 5.67
CA ALA A 24 5.27 -16.49 4.31
C ALA A 24 5.33 -18.03 4.31
N LYS A 25 6.27 -18.62 5.07
CA LYS A 25 6.38 -20.08 5.20
C LYS A 25 5.12 -20.72 5.77
N LYS A 26 4.49 -20.11 6.77
CA LYS A 26 3.22 -20.59 7.35
C LYS A 26 2.08 -20.62 6.32
N SER A 27 2.07 -19.70 5.36
CA SER A 27 1.10 -19.66 4.25
C SER A 27 1.56 -20.41 3.00
N GLY A 28 2.62 -21.24 3.08
CA GLY A 28 3.14 -22.05 1.97
C GLY A 28 3.86 -21.24 0.89
N ARG A 29 4.30 -20.02 1.21
CA ARG A 29 4.99 -19.07 0.30
C ARG A 29 6.43 -18.85 0.72
N LYS A 30 7.20 -18.18 -0.15
CA LYS A 30 8.58 -17.77 0.11
C LYS A 30 8.63 -16.30 0.51
N PHE A 31 9.75 -15.87 1.09
CA PHE A 31 9.99 -14.46 1.42
C PHE A 31 9.86 -13.55 0.19
N GLU A 32 10.37 -14.01 -0.96
CA GLU A 32 10.37 -13.27 -2.23
C GLU A 32 8.98 -13.04 -2.81
N ASP A 33 7.98 -13.81 -2.36
CA ASP A 33 6.57 -13.63 -2.76
C ASP A 33 5.90 -12.45 -2.02
N ILE A 34 6.60 -11.84 -1.07
CA ILE A 34 6.07 -10.77 -0.23
C ILE A 34 6.85 -9.47 -0.48
N THR A 35 6.16 -8.48 -0.99
CA THR A 35 6.72 -7.14 -1.14
C THR A 35 6.63 -6.36 0.17
N LEU A 36 7.76 -5.93 0.69
CA LEU A 36 7.85 -4.98 1.78
C LEU A 36 7.90 -3.56 1.21
N LEU A 37 6.85 -2.79 1.43
CA LEU A 37 6.79 -1.37 1.14
C LEU A 37 7.07 -0.58 2.41
N ALA A 38 8.13 0.23 2.39
CA ALA A 38 8.47 1.12 3.49
C ALA A 38 7.62 2.40 3.43
N ALA A 39 6.79 2.62 4.45
CA ALA A 39 5.98 3.84 4.58
C ALA A 39 6.84 4.97 5.16
N THR A 40 7.27 5.88 4.28
CA THR A 40 8.33 6.88 4.53
C THR A 40 7.82 8.23 5.03
N LYS A 41 6.52 8.33 5.30
CA LYS A 41 5.93 9.55 5.87
C LYS A 41 6.67 10.00 7.13
N THR A 42 7.07 11.28 7.20
CA THR A 42 7.81 11.90 8.31
C THR A 42 9.22 11.33 8.57
N VAL A 43 9.76 10.53 7.67
CA VAL A 43 11.12 10.00 7.76
C VAL A 43 12.07 10.93 7.00
N ASP A 44 13.26 11.18 7.58
CA ASP A 44 14.29 11.98 6.93
C ASP A 44 14.84 11.27 5.69
N ILE A 45 15.18 12.06 4.66
CA ILE A 45 15.66 11.54 3.37
C ILE A 45 16.95 10.71 3.52
N SER A 46 17.82 11.07 4.45
CA SER A 46 19.05 10.34 4.71
C SER A 46 18.78 8.92 5.21
N VAL A 47 17.77 8.77 6.08
CA VAL A 47 17.34 7.46 6.62
C VAL A 47 16.63 6.65 5.53
N ILE A 48 15.81 7.30 4.68
CA ILE A 48 15.16 6.64 3.54
C ILE A 48 16.21 6.10 2.57
N ASN A 49 17.22 6.90 2.22
CA ASN A 49 18.28 6.49 1.31
C ASN A 49 19.18 5.39 1.92
N HIS A 50 19.39 5.40 3.23
CA HIS A 50 20.05 4.30 3.92
C HIS A 50 19.20 3.01 3.80
N ALA A 51 17.88 3.08 4.01
CA ALA A 51 16.99 1.95 3.86
C ALA A 51 16.99 1.38 2.43
N ILE A 52 16.97 2.25 1.40
CA ILE A 52 17.08 1.85 -0.01
C ILE A 52 18.42 1.13 -0.26
N SER A 53 19.52 1.70 0.22
CA SER A 53 20.86 1.08 0.11
C SER A 53 20.97 -0.26 0.84
N SER A 54 20.15 -0.47 1.88
CA SER A 54 20.06 -1.73 2.64
C SER A 54 19.14 -2.77 2.01
N GLY A 55 18.48 -2.45 0.87
CA GLY A 55 17.66 -3.40 0.10
C GLY A 55 16.16 -3.13 0.10
N ILE A 56 15.69 -2.01 0.63
CA ILE A 56 14.29 -1.58 0.43
C ILE A 56 14.12 -1.15 -1.03
N SER A 57 13.25 -1.85 -1.76
CA SER A 57 12.98 -1.60 -3.19
C SER A 57 11.70 -0.79 -3.42
N TYR A 58 10.81 -0.68 -2.42
CA TYR A 58 9.52 0.00 -2.52
C TYR A 58 9.33 0.97 -1.36
N ILE A 59 9.00 2.23 -1.69
CA ILE A 59 8.62 3.24 -0.71
C ILE A 59 7.20 3.73 -0.95
N GLY A 60 6.53 4.19 0.11
CA GLY A 60 5.18 4.73 0.03
C GLY A 60 5.00 6.00 0.84
N GLU A 61 4.48 7.03 0.19
CA GLU A 61 4.18 8.29 0.81
C GLU A 61 2.67 8.50 1.01
N ASN A 62 2.33 9.22 2.08
CA ASN A 62 0.94 9.47 2.46
C ASN A 62 0.45 10.87 2.06
N ARG A 63 1.34 11.80 1.80
CA ARG A 63 1.01 13.21 1.52
C ARG A 63 1.73 13.69 0.27
N VAL A 64 0.98 14.27 -0.66
CA VAL A 64 1.51 14.75 -1.93
C VAL A 64 2.61 15.79 -1.73
N GLN A 65 2.41 16.78 -0.84
CA GLN A 65 3.41 17.81 -0.57
C GLN A 65 4.70 17.25 0.00
N GLU A 66 4.60 16.27 0.91
CA GLU A 66 5.77 15.61 1.49
C GLU A 66 6.53 14.80 0.43
N PHE A 67 5.81 14.07 -0.41
CA PHE A 67 6.39 13.34 -1.55
C PHE A 67 7.19 14.30 -2.45
N LEU A 68 6.56 15.38 -2.91
CA LEU A 68 7.20 16.37 -3.80
C LEU A 68 8.42 17.04 -3.18
N SER A 69 8.42 17.26 -1.85
CA SER A 69 9.56 17.87 -1.16
C SER A 69 10.78 16.95 -1.02
N LYS A 70 10.60 15.64 -1.19
CA LYS A 70 11.64 14.61 -1.05
C LYS A 70 12.05 13.97 -2.38
N GLU A 71 11.21 14.06 -3.41
CA GLU A 71 11.30 13.26 -4.63
C GLU A 71 12.69 13.31 -5.28
N ASP A 72 13.25 14.50 -5.43
CA ASP A 72 14.55 14.70 -6.08
C ASP A 72 15.73 14.15 -5.26
N GLY A 73 15.52 13.88 -3.99
CA GLY A 73 16.53 13.35 -3.08
C GLY A 73 16.52 11.82 -2.91
N PHE A 74 15.54 11.10 -3.46
CA PHE A 74 15.52 9.64 -3.37
C PHE A 74 16.57 9.00 -4.28
N LEU A 75 17.25 8.00 -3.75
CA LEU A 75 17.96 7.02 -4.59
C LEU A 75 16.94 6.26 -5.47
N PRO A 76 17.38 5.61 -6.56
CA PRO A 76 16.50 4.81 -7.41
C PRO A 76 15.68 3.80 -6.60
N VAL A 77 14.36 3.92 -6.65
CA VAL A 77 13.41 3.12 -5.87
C VAL A 77 12.02 3.19 -6.50
N HIS A 78 11.24 2.12 -6.36
CA HIS A 78 9.83 2.11 -6.75
C HIS A 78 9.01 2.98 -5.79
N LYS A 79 8.29 3.97 -6.33
CA LYS A 79 7.53 4.96 -5.58
C LYS A 79 6.04 4.72 -5.69
N HIS A 80 5.38 4.51 -4.56
CA HIS A 80 3.93 4.32 -4.47
C HIS A 80 3.29 5.44 -3.64
N PHE A 81 2.03 5.74 -3.93
CA PHE A 81 1.21 6.60 -3.09
C PHE A 81 0.21 5.76 -2.30
N ILE A 82 0.24 5.87 -0.97
CA ILE A 82 -0.53 4.99 -0.07
C ILE A 82 -1.46 5.74 0.89
N GLY A 83 -1.48 7.08 0.85
CA GLY A 83 -2.35 7.91 1.68
C GLY A 83 -3.61 8.32 0.93
N HIS A 84 -4.58 8.92 1.63
CA HIS A 84 -5.78 9.45 0.99
C HIS A 84 -5.44 10.51 -0.05
N LEU A 85 -5.88 10.30 -1.29
CA LEU A 85 -5.59 11.15 -2.43
C LEU A 85 -6.78 12.05 -2.77
N GLN A 86 -6.62 13.34 -2.54
CA GLN A 86 -7.62 14.31 -2.98
C GLN A 86 -7.60 14.46 -4.51
N THR A 87 -8.78 14.57 -5.14
CA THR A 87 -8.90 14.67 -6.61
C THR A 87 -8.08 15.83 -7.20
N ASN A 88 -8.04 16.99 -6.54
CA ASN A 88 -7.26 18.15 -6.99
C ASN A 88 -5.74 17.96 -6.92
N LYS A 89 -5.26 16.90 -6.24
CA LYS A 89 -3.84 16.54 -6.09
C LYS A 89 -3.38 15.45 -7.04
N VAL A 90 -4.29 14.77 -7.74
CA VAL A 90 -3.95 13.71 -8.70
C VAL A 90 -2.92 14.19 -9.73
N LYS A 91 -3.14 15.40 -10.29
CA LYS A 91 -2.25 16.01 -11.28
C LYS A 91 -0.79 16.16 -10.80
N ASP A 92 -0.56 16.23 -9.50
CA ASP A 92 0.75 16.52 -8.91
C ASP A 92 1.62 15.25 -8.76
N ILE A 93 1.00 14.03 -8.81
CA ILE A 93 1.71 12.77 -8.55
C ILE A 93 1.55 11.70 -9.63
N ILE A 94 0.59 11.84 -10.56
CA ILE A 94 0.17 10.74 -11.44
C ILE A 94 1.28 10.18 -12.35
N ASP A 95 2.25 10.99 -12.72
CA ASP A 95 3.41 10.64 -13.54
C ASP A 95 4.70 10.42 -12.73
N ARG A 96 4.59 10.44 -11.40
CA ARG A 96 5.72 10.37 -10.47
C ARG A 96 5.71 9.13 -9.59
N VAL A 97 4.58 8.44 -9.51
CA VAL A 97 4.42 7.19 -8.75
C VAL A 97 3.99 6.06 -9.67
N GLU A 98 4.45 4.86 -9.35
CA GLU A 98 4.16 3.67 -10.16
C GLU A 98 2.81 3.05 -9.82
N LEU A 99 2.31 3.29 -8.60
CA LEU A 99 1.06 2.71 -8.11
C LEU A 99 0.39 3.63 -7.09
N ILE A 100 -0.91 3.85 -7.26
CA ILE A 100 -1.77 4.53 -6.28
C ILE A 100 -2.63 3.49 -5.57
N HIS A 101 -2.46 3.33 -4.24
CA HIS A 101 -3.15 2.30 -3.46
C HIS A 101 -4.55 2.71 -2.99
N SER A 102 -4.83 3.99 -2.90
CA SER A 102 -5.94 4.59 -2.17
C SER A 102 -7.06 5.09 -3.06
N VAL A 103 -7.43 4.31 -4.09
CA VAL A 103 -8.58 4.66 -4.93
C VAL A 103 -9.86 4.20 -4.25
N ASP A 104 -10.51 5.13 -3.58
CA ASP A 104 -11.63 4.94 -2.66
C ASP A 104 -13.01 5.29 -3.25
N SER A 105 -13.04 5.84 -4.46
CA SER A 105 -14.27 6.31 -5.09
C SER A 105 -14.17 6.33 -6.61
N TYR A 106 -15.31 6.14 -7.28
CA TYR A 106 -15.41 6.26 -8.74
C TYR A 106 -14.98 7.66 -9.22
N ARG A 107 -15.32 8.71 -8.46
CA ARG A 107 -14.92 10.09 -8.76
C ARG A 107 -13.39 10.25 -8.80
N LEU A 108 -12.68 9.64 -7.85
CA LEU A 108 -11.21 9.67 -7.84
C LEU A 108 -10.65 8.90 -9.03
N ALA A 109 -11.19 7.71 -9.33
CA ALA A 109 -10.79 6.92 -10.49
C ALA A 109 -10.98 7.70 -11.81
N GLN A 110 -12.11 8.41 -11.99
CA GLN A 110 -12.35 9.28 -13.15
C GLN A 110 -11.30 10.40 -13.28
N GLU A 111 -10.93 11.05 -12.17
CA GLU A 111 -9.91 12.10 -12.21
C GLU A 111 -8.53 11.53 -12.54
N ILE A 112 -8.19 10.34 -12.00
CA ILE A 112 -6.94 9.62 -12.34
C ILE A 112 -6.93 9.31 -13.84
N SER A 113 -8.00 8.72 -14.40
CA SER A 113 -8.17 8.46 -15.83
C SER A 113 -7.95 9.72 -16.67
N ARG A 114 -8.66 10.80 -16.33
CA ARG A 114 -8.57 12.07 -17.04
C ARG A 114 -7.15 12.63 -17.06
N GLN A 115 -6.44 12.56 -15.93
CA GLN A 115 -5.06 13.05 -15.83
C GLN A 115 -4.07 12.13 -16.56
N ALA A 116 -4.27 10.81 -16.50
CA ALA A 116 -3.45 9.84 -17.21
C ALA A 116 -3.56 10.04 -18.74
N LEU A 117 -4.76 10.14 -19.26
CA LEU A 117 -5.01 10.41 -20.68
C LEU A 117 -4.38 11.75 -21.14
N LYS A 118 -4.51 12.79 -20.33
CA LYS A 118 -3.88 14.09 -20.62
C LYS A 118 -2.37 14.01 -20.77
N ARG A 119 -1.72 13.04 -20.08
CA ARG A 119 -0.27 12.83 -20.10
C ARG A 119 0.18 11.72 -21.06
N GLY A 120 -0.76 11.02 -21.68
CA GLY A 120 -0.46 9.87 -22.55
C GLY A 120 0.14 8.69 -21.80
N ILE A 121 -0.23 8.48 -20.54
CA ILE A 121 0.24 7.37 -19.68
C ILE A 121 -0.92 6.47 -19.25
N THR A 122 -0.58 5.30 -18.71
CA THR A 122 -1.52 4.44 -18.00
C THR A 122 -1.14 4.42 -16.51
N ALA A 123 -2.08 4.82 -15.65
CA ALA A 123 -1.90 4.82 -14.20
C ALA A 123 -2.30 3.46 -13.61
N ASN A 124 -1.39 2.83 -12.88
CA ASN A 124 -1.72 1.64 -12.10
C ASN A 124 -2.38 2.04 -10.78
N ILE A 125 -3.44 1.33 -10.42
CA ILE A 125 -4.20 1.62 -9.20
C ILE A 125 -4.55 0.35 -8.43
N LEU A 126 -4.74 0.47 -7.11
CA LEU A 126 -5.47 -0.48 -6.29
C LEU A 126 -6.78 0.14 -5.85
N LEU A 127 -7.82 -0.69 -5.75
CA LEU A 127 -9.09 -0.26 -5.16
C LEU A 127 -8.99 -0.41 -3.63
N GLU A 128 -9.25 0.67 -2.92
CA GLU A 128 -9.31 0.67 -1.46
C GLU A 128 -10.68 0.15 -1.01
N ILE A 129 -10.68 -0.91 -0.21
CA ILE A 129 -11.90 -1.56 0.29
C ILE A 129 -12.04 -1.28 1.79
N ASN A 130 -13.20 -0.77 2.19
CA ASN A 130 -13.59 -0.59 3.59
C ASN A 130 -14.06 -1.93 4.17
N VAL A 131 -13.11 -2.83 4.43
CA VAL A 131 -13.39 -4.20 4.87
C VAL A 131 -14.06 -4.26 6.26
N GLY A 132 -13.84 -3.24 7.09
CA GLY A 132 -14.41 -3.11 8.42
C GLY A 132 -15.80 -2.48 8.45
N GLU A 133 -16.30 -1.97 7.31
CA GLU A 133 -17.59 -1.29 7.17
C GLU A 133 -17.77 -0.10 8.15
N GLU A 134 -16.64 0.54 8.50
CA GLU A 134 -16.64 1.70 9.40
C GLU A 134 -17.05 2.96 8.62
N GLN A 135 -18.12 3.65 9.08
CA GLN A 135 -18.64 4.85 8.41
C GLN A 135 -17.64 6.01 8.31
N SER A 136 -16.64 6.05 9.19
CA SER A 136 -15.61 7.08 9.20
C SER A 136 -14.43 6.81 8.27
N LYS A 137 -14.35 5.63 7.64
CA LYS A 137 -13.24 5.25 6.76
C LYS A 137 -13.61 5.36 5.29
N SER A 138 -12.59 5.72 4.48
CA SER A 138 -12.66 5.69 3.02
C SER A 138 -12.67 4.25 2.50
N GLY A 139 -12.99 4.10 1.22
CA GLY A 139 -12.97 2.83 0.52
C GLY A 139 -14.36 2.41 0.02
N PHE A 140 -14.37 1.56 -1.00
CA PHE A 140 -15.60 0.95 -1.53
C PHE A 140 -16.19 -0.03 -0.52
N CYS A 141 -17.53 -0.12 -0.48
CA CYS A 141 -18.21 -1.17 0.26
C CYS A 141 -17.79 -2.54 -0.28
N TYR A 142 -17.64 -3.52 0.61
CA TYR A 142 -17.23 -4.87 0.25
C TYR A 142 -18.18 -5.49 -0.80
N ASP A 143 -19.49 -5.38 -0.58
CA ASP A 143 -20.51 -5.98 -1.45
C ASP A 143 -20.60 -5.33 -2.84
N GLU A 144 -20.14 -4.08 -2.97
CA GLU A 144 -20.13 -3.32 -4.24
C GLU A 144 -18.81 -3.46 -5.00
N ALA A 145 -17.77 -4.03 -4.39
CA ALA A 145 -16.41 -4.01 -4.90
C ALA A 145 -16.27 -4.64 -6.29
N ILE A 146 -16.95 -5.77 -6.57
CA ILE A 146 -16.92 -6.42 -7.88
C ILE A 146 -17.56 -5.51 -8.94
N GLN A 147 -18.72 -4.92 -8.64
CA GLN A 147 -19.39 -4.00 -9.55
C GLN A 147 -18.53 -2.76 -9.81
N MET A 148 -17.95 -2.16 -8.77
CA MET A 148 -17.06 -1.00 -8.91
C MET A 148 -15.82 -1.33 -9.71
N THR A 149 -15.26 -2.53 -9.55
CA THR A 149 -14.14 -2.99 -10.38
C THR A 149 -14.54 -3.00 -11.87
N ARG A 150 -15.70 -3.54 -12.21
CA ARG A 150 -16.21 -3.56 -13.60
C ARG A 150 -16.44 -2.14 -14.16
N GLU A 151 -16.95 -1.22 -13.35
CA GLU A 151 -17.19 0.16 -13.80
C GLU A 151 -15.88 0.95 -13.97
N ILE A 152 -14.93 0.80 -13.04
CA ILE A 152 -13.64 1.50 -13.10
C ILE A 152 -12.77 0.91 -14.22
N ALA A 153 -12.84 -0.37 -14.48
CA ALA A 153 -12.10 -1.02 -15.56
C ALA A 153 -12.48 -0.52 -16.97
N LYS A 154 -13.66 0.11 -17.12
CA LYS A 154 -14.09 0.77 -18.38
C LYS A 154 -13.41 2.12 -18.62
N LEU A 155 -12.73 2.69 -17.61
CA LEU A 155 -12.05 3.98 -17.75
C LEU A 155 -10.72 3.81 -18.48
N ASP A 156 -10.50 4.56 -19.54
CA ASP A 156 -9.24 4.58 -20.27
C ASP A 156 -8.12 5.22 -19.44
N GLY A 157 -6.87 4.83 -19.72
CA GLY A 157 -5.69 5.37 -19.03
C GLY A 157 -5.50 4.91 -17.59
N ILE A 158 -6.29 3.92 -17.13
CA ILE A 158 -6.14 3.26 -15.81
C ILE A 158 -5.93 1.77 -16.01
N LYS A 159 -5.18 1.14 -15.10
CA LYS A 159 -5.11 -0.31 -14.94
C LYS A 159 -5.28 -0.68 -13.48
N ILE A 160 -6.28 -1.49 -13.17
CA ILE A 160 -6.48 -2.03 -11.83
C ILE A 160 -5.50 -3.18 -11.62
N LYS A 161 -4.66 -3.07 -10.57
CA LYS A 161 -3.61 -4.05 -10.23
C LYS A 161 -3.94 -4.87 -8.99
N GLY A 162 -5.07 -4.66 -8.38
CA GLY A 162 -5.50 -5.37 -7.18
C GLY A 162 -6.24 -4.53 -6.16
N LEU A 163 -6.17 -4.95 -4.92
CA LEU A 163 -6.92 -4.37 -3.81
C LEU A 163 -5.99 -3.86 -2.69
N MET A 164 -6.49 -2.88 -1.95
CA MET A 164 -5.88 -2.40 -0.72
C MET A 164 -6.93 -2.36 0.39
N ALA A 165 -6.52 -2.66 1.63
CA ALA A 165 -7.36 -2.47 2.80
C ALA A 165 -6.56 -2.04 4.03
N ILE A 166 -7.26 -1.30 4.91
CA ILE A 166 -6.82 -0.95 6.26
C ILE A 166 -7.92 -1.44 7.22
N PRO A 167 -7.72 -2.56 7.91
CA PRO A 167 -8.70 -3.09 8.85
C PRO A 167 -8.90 -2.15 10.06
N PRO A 168 -9.92 -2.37 10.89
CA PRO A 168 -10.09 -1.68 12.15
C PRO A 168 -8.84 -1.76 13.05
N ILE A 169 -8.64 -0.76 13.89
CA ILE A 169 -7.59 -0.78 14.90
C ILE A 169 -8.01 -1.76 15.98
N CYS A 170 -7.19 -2.78 16.26
CA CYS A 170 -7.42 -3.80 17.25
C CYS A 170 -6.26 -3.88 18.25
N GLU A 171 -6.54 -4.31 19.46
CA GLU A 171 -5.52 -4.52 20.51
C GLU A 171 -4.61 -5.71 20.20
N ASN A 172 -5.17 -6.73 19.53
CA ASN A 172 -4.46 -7.95 19.16
C ASN A 172 -4.58 -8.15 17.64
N SER A 173 -3.45 -8.35 16.96
CA SER A 173 -3.38 -8.57 15.51
C SER A 173 -4.25 -9.73 15.00
N GLU A 174 -4.47 -10.77 15.83
CA GLU A 174 -5.33 -11.90 15.47
C GLU A 174 -6.81 -11.50 15.29
N GLN A 175 -7.25 -10.41 15.89
CA GLN A 175 -8.60 -9.88 15.68
C GLN A 175 -8.80 -9.35 14.24
N ASN A 176 -7.70 -9.03 13.53
CA ASN A 176 -7.74 -8.61 12.14
C ASN A 176 -7.77 -9.78 11.14
N ARG A 177 -7.51 -11.01 11.58
CA ARG A 177 -7.48 -12.20 10.70
C ARG A 177 -8.78 -12.36 9.88
N PRO A 178 -10.00 -12.25 10.44
CA PRO A 178 -11.23 -12.35 9.66
C PRO A 178 -11.33 -11.31 8.54
N TYR A 179 -10.87 -10.07 8.78
CA TYR A 179 -10.86 -9.01 7.75
C TYR A 179 -9.89 -9.33 6.62
N PHE A 180 -8.69 -9.84 6.95
CA PHE A 180 -7.72 -10.24 5.93
C PHE A 180 -8.20 -11.45 5.11
N ALA A 181 -8.82 -12.44 5.75
CA ALA A 181 -9.44 -13.58 5.05
C ALA A 181 -10.59 -13.11 4.13
N LYS A 182 -11.43 -12.17 4.59
CA LYS A 182 -12.50 -11.56 3.79
C LYS A 182 -11.91 -10.84 2.56
N MET A 183 -10.83 -10.09 2.72
CA MET A 183 -10.12 -9.43 1.62
C MET A 183 -9.50 -10.42 0.62
N LYS A 184 -8.90 -11.51 1.11
CA LYS A 184 -8.34 -12.55 0.25
C LYS A 184 -9.43 -13.24 -0.59
N LYS A 185 -10.58 -13.50 0.02
CA LYS A 185 -11.74 -14.05 -0.70
C LYS A 185 -12.18 -13.09 -1.81
N LEU A 186 -12.40 -11.82 -1.52
CA LEU A 186 -12.79 -10.82 -2.52
C LEU A 186 -11.77 -10.70 -3.66
N PHE A 187 -10.49 -10.73 -3.34
CA PHE A 187 -9.41 -10.70 -4.32
C PHE A 187 -9.48 -11.88 -5.31
N ILE A 188 -9.77 -13.10 -4.81
CA ILE A 188 -9.98 -14.29 -5.64
C ILE A 188 -11.28 -14.18 -6.43
N ASP A 189 -12.37 -13.74 -5.80
CA ASP A 189 -13.66 -13.59 -6.45
C ASP A 189 -13.56 -12.63 -7.65
N ILE A 190 -12.90 -11.47 -7.49
CA ILE A 190 -12.67 -10.51 -8.60
C ILE A 190 -11.78 -11.12 -9.69
N ASP A 191 -10.70 -11.85 -9.32
CA ASP A 191 -9.82 -12.47 -10.31
C ASP A 191 -10.56 -13.50 -11.18
N THR A 192 -11.51 -14.24 -10.59
CA THR A 192 -12.30 -15.24 -11.32
C THR A 192 -13.26 -14.62 -12.34
N GLU A 193 -13.68 -13.37 -12.13
CA GLU A 193 -14.55 -12.62 -13.05
C GLU A 193 -13.87 -12.27 -14.38
N LYS A 194 -12.55 -12.33 -14.45
CA LYS A 194 -11.74 -12.01 -15.64
C LYS A 194 -12.12 -10.67 -16.29
N ILE A 195 -12.27 -9.65 -15.45
CA ILE A 195 -12.63 -8.29 -15.88
C ILE A 195 -11.48 -7.72 -16.72
N ASP A 196 -11.76 -7.31 -17.95
CA ASP A 196 -10.80 -6.65 -18.82
C ASP A 196 -10.20 -5.41 -18.12
N ASN A 197 -8.91 -5.10 -18.41
CA ASN A 197 -8.19 -3.98 -17.82
C ASN A 197 -8.02 -4.06 -16.27
N SER A 198 -8.22 -5.26 -15.72
CA SER A 198 -8.04 -5.57 -14.30
C SER A 198 -7.17 -6.80 -14.14
N SER A 199 -6.25 -6.77 -13.18
CA SER A 199 -5.48 -7.94 -12.73
C SER A 199 -5.40 -7.93 -11.22
N MET A 200 -5.53 -9.10 -10.62
CA MET A 200 -5.39 -9.26 -9.17
C MET A 200 -3.94 -9.68 -8.83
N ASP A 201 -2.98 -8.77 -9.13
CA ASP A 201 -1.55 -9.01 -8.91
C ASP A 201 -1.15 -8.66 -7.47
N ILE A 202 -1.79 -7.63 -6.88
CA ILE A 202 -1.37 -7.04 -5.61
C ILE A 202 -2.53 -7.04 -4.60
N LEU A 203 -2.33 -7.73 -3.48
CA LEU A 203 -3.18 -7.62 -2.29
C LEU A 203 -2.40 -6.89 -1.20
N SER A 204 -2.59 -5.56 -1.15
CA SER A 204 -1.89 -4.66 -0.24
C SER A 204 -2.68 -4.52 1.06
N MET A 205 -2.28 -5.25 2.09
CA MET A 205 -2.87 -5.19 3.43
C MET A 205 -1.84 -5.61 4.48
N GLY A 206 -2.06 -5.19 5.73
CA GLY A 206 -1.11 -5.40 6.81
C GLY A 206 -0.14 -4.22 6.99
N MET A 207 -0.02 -3.80 8.24
CA MET A 207 0.82 -2.69 8.70
C MET A 207 1.68 -3.14 9.89
N SER A 208 2.35 -2.20 10.55
CA SER A 208 3.35 -2.46 11.60
C SER A 208 2.92 -3.46 12.67
N ASP A 209 1.64 -3.49 13.03
CA ASP A 209 1.15 -4.30 14.15
C ASP A 209 0.55 -5.65 13.72
N ASP A 210 0.18 -5.80 12.43
CA ASP A 210 -0.60 -6.95 11.97
C ASP A 210 -0.11 -7.59 10.65
N TYR A 211 1.04 -7.12 10.10
CA TYR A 211 1.55 -7.61 8.81
C TYR A 211 1.78 -9.11 8.75
N ALA A 212 2.20 -9.74 9.87
CA ALA A 212 2.44 -11.18 9.88
C ALA A 212 1.14 -11.96 9.67
N VAL A 213 0.04 -11.55 10.35
CA VAL A 213 -1.29 -12.14 10.17
C VAL A 213 -1.81 -11.87 8.76
N ALA A 214 -1.61 -10.65 8.24
CA ALA A 214 -2.00 -10.32 6.88
C ALA A 214 -1.30 -11.20 5.83
N ILE A 215 0.00 -11.47 6.01
CA ILE A 215 0.75 -12.39 5.16
C ILE A 215 0.17 -13.80 5.26
N GLU A 216 -0.07 -14.31 6.46
CA GLU A 216 -0.66 -15.63 6.66
C GLU A 216 -2.01 -15.78 5.94
N GLU A 217 -2.80 -14.71 5.86
CA GLU A 217 -4.08 -14.65 5.15
C GLU A 217 -3.96 -14.27 3.66
N GLY A 218 -2.76 -14.15 3.12
CA GLY A 218 -2.55 -14.04 1.69
C GLY A 218 -2.15 -12.67 1.16
N ALA A 219 -1.86 -11.67 2.01
CA ALA A 219 -1.22 -10.43 1.55
C ALA A 219 0.08 -10.75 0.81
N ASN A 220 0.32 -10.10 -0.31
CA ASN A 220 1.60 -10.16 -1.01
C ASN A 220 2.33 -8.80 -1.01
N MET A 221 1.71 -7.77 -0.44
CA MET A 221 2.36 -6.48 -0.16
C MET A 221 1.95 -5.99 1.22
N VAL A 222 2.95 -5.70 2.07
CA VAL A 222 2.75 -5.14 3.42
C VAL A 222 3.38 -3.74 3.51
N ARG A 223 2.76 -2.83 4.29
CA ARG A 223 3.17 -1.42 4.38
C ARG A 223 3.66 -1.10 5.79
N LEU A 224 4.97 -1.02 5.97
CA LEU A 224 5.58 -0.87 7.28
C LEU A 224 6.22 0.52 7.44
N GLY A 225 5.79 1.24 8.47
CA GLY A 225 6.37 2.54 8.86
C GLY A 225 7.01 2.44 10.24
N THR A 226 6.20 2.49 11.28
CA THR A 226 6.65 2.50 12.67
C THR A 226 7.48 1.27 13.04
N ALA A 227 7.14 0.09 12.51
CA ALA A 227 7.94 -1.11 12.73
C ALA A 227 9.35 -1.00 12.15
N LEU A 228 9.53 -0.34 10.98
CA LEU A 228 10.84 -0.13 10.35
C LEU A 228 11.62 1.01 11.00
N PHE A 229 11.01 2.18 11.08
CA PHE A 229 11.71 3.44 11.41
C PHE A 229 11.60 3.85 12.88
N GLY A 230 10.91 3.03 13.71
CA GLY A 230 10.66 3.34 15.11
C GLY A 230 9.47 4.28 15.32
N ARG A 231 9.13 4.51 16.59
CA ARG A 231 8.07 5.46 16.97
C ARG A 231 8.52 6.89 16.68
N ARG A 232 7.57 7.68 16.18
CA ARG A 232 7.82 9.09 15.87
C ARG A 232 8.10 9.88 17.14
N LYS A 233 9.19 10.66 17.11
CA LYS A 233 9.38 11.74 18.07
C LYS A 233 8.57 12.93 17.54
N TYR A 234 7.40 13.19 18.09
CA TYR A 234 6.74 14.48 17.87
C TYR A 234 7.51 15.50 18.71
N ASN A 235 8.26 16.40 18.06
CA ASN A 235 8.69 17.62 18.73
C ASN A 235 7.42 18.41 19.03
N ILE A 236 7.00 18.39 20.29
CA ILE A 236 5.94 19.23 20.85
C ILE A 236 6.44 20.66 20.94
#